data_9fdd5b63af4f7234929f7e06e3f1d4b0
#
_entry.id   9fdd5b63af4f7234929f7e06e3f1d4b0
#
_cell.length_a   1.000
_cell.length_b   1.000
_cell.length_c   1.000
_cell.angle_alpha   90.00
_cell.angle_beta   90.00
_cell.angle_gamma   90.00
#
_symmetry.space_group_name_H-M   'P 1'
#
loop_
_entity.id
_entity.type
_entity.pdbx_description
1 polymer ?
#
loop_
_entity_poly.entity_id
_entity_poly.type
_entity_poly.pdbx_seq_one_letter_code
_entity_poly.pdbx_strand_id
1 'polypeptide(L)'
;VPGVGAIVVCGHSDCGAMGAIASCACLDHLPAVAGWLHHAEAARAMNSAHEHASEAARLDALVRHNVIAQLANLRTHPCVARALEQGRLNLHGWVYDIESGRIDALDGASRRFVSLAEHPEVRAVGGEPGQAVA
;
A
#
# COMPACT_ATOMS: atom_id res chain seq x y z
N VAL A 1 9.06 7.69 -21.70
CA VAL A 1 9.02 6.82 -20.49
C VAL A 1 8.74 5.42 -20.99
N PRO A 2 9.58 4.41 -20.66
CA PRO A 2 9.26 3.03 -21.00
C PRO A 2 7.89 2.68 -20.41
N GLY A 3 7.01 2.10 -21.23
CA GLY A 3 5.67 1.70 -20.81
C GLY A 3 5.77 0.54 -19.83
N VAL A 4 5.67 0.82 -18.52
CA VAL A 4 5.54 -0.24 -17.51
C VAL A 4 4.10 -0.73 -17.47
N GLY A 5 3.91 -2.05 -17.40
CA GLY A 5 2.59 -2.69 -17.33
C GLY A 5 2.07 -2.89 -15.90
N ALA A 6 2.93 -2.72 -14.89
CA ALA A 6 2.54 -2.89 -13.50
C ALA A 6 3.34 -1.97 -12.57
N ILE A 7 2.70 -1.54 -11.49
CA ILE A 7 3.33 -0.86 -10.35
C ILE A 7 2.93 -1.63 -9.09
N VAL A 8 3.92 -1.94 -8.26
CA VAL A 8 3.71 -2.57 -6.95
C VAL A 8 4.07 -1.56 -5.87
N VAL A 9 3.13 -1.27 -4.97
CA VAL A 9 3.40 -0.60 -3.70
C VAL A 9 3.65 -1.67 -2.66
N CYS A 10 4.86 -1.73 -2.14
CA CYS A 10 5.26 -2.75 -1.18
C CYS A 10 5.58 -2.13 0.19
N GLY A 11 4.77 -2.46 1.19
CA GLY A 11 5.09 -2.27 2.60
C GLY A 11 5.87 -3.47 3.16
N HIS A 12 6.35 -3.36 4.40
CA HIS A 12 7.06 -4.46 5.05
C HIS A 12 6.77 -4.50 6.55
N SER A 13 6.91 -5.67 7.17
CA SER A 13 6.83 -5.82 8.62
C SER A 13 7.92 -5.00 9.33
N ASP A 14 7.73 -4.70 10.60
CA ASP A 14 8.67 -3.96 11.46
C ASP A 14 9.16 -2.62 10.88
N CYS A 15 8.29 -1.93 10.17
CA CYS A 15 8.62 -0.67 9.53
C CYS A 15 8.87 0.45 10.55
N GLY A 16 10.13 0.89 10.70
CA GLY A 16 10.50 1.96 11.63
C GLY A 16 9.79 3.29 11.34
N ALA A 17 9.54 3.62 10.07
CA ALA A 17 8.79 4.81 9.68
C ALA A 17 7.33 4.74 10.15
N MET A 18 6.67 3.61 9.95
CA MET A 18 5.31 3.39 10.46
C MET A 18 5.28 3.33 11.99
N GLY A 19 6.31 2.79 12.63
CA GLY A 19 6.48 2.83 14.08
C GLY A 19 6.57 4.25 14.63
N ALA A 20 7.34 5.12 14.00
CA ALA A 20 7.43 6.54 14.36
C ALA A 20 6.07 7.25 14.25
N ILE A 21 5.30 6.97 13.20
CA ILE A 21 3.94 7.49 13.03
C ILE A 21 2.99 6.95 14.10
N ALA A 22 3.04 5.64 14.37
CA ALA A 22 2.18 4.98 15.35
C ALA A 22 2.41 5.52 16.77
N SER A 23 3.66 5.82 17.13
CA SER A 23 4.04 6.35 18.45
C SER A 23 3.97 7.87 18.56
N CYS A 24 3.59 8.58 17.48
CA CYS A 24 3.66 10.05 17.40
C CYS A 24 5.05 10.58 17.79
N ALA A 25 6.11 9.93 17.34
CA ALA A 25 7.47 10.32 17.66
C ALA A 25 7.77 11.74 17.21
N CYS A 26 8.45 12.51 18.07
CA CYS A 26 8.92 13.84 17.71
C CYS A 26 10.06 13.71 16.69
N LEU A 27 9.86 14.25 15.50
CA LEU A 27 10.81 14.22 14.38
C LEU A 27 11.38 15.61 14.04
N ASP A 28 11.32 16.56 14.98
CA ASP A 28 11.79 17.94 14.77
C ASP A 28 13.26 18.01 14.36
N HIS A 29 14.06 17.03 14.78
CA HIS A 29 15.47 16.89 14.40
C HIS A 29 15.68 16.29 13.01
N LEU A 30 14.63 15.81 12.35
CA LEU A 30 14.63 15.18 11.03
C LEU A 30 13.56 15.78 10.12
N PRO A 31 13.62 17.06 9.78
CA PRO A 31 12.53 17.77 9.11
C PRO A 31 12.17 17.18 7.73
N ALA A 32 13.14 16.66 7.00
CA ALA A 32 12.89 16.00 5.71
C ALA A 32 12.09 14.71 5.90
N VAL A 33 12.39 13.91 6.93
CA VAL A 33 11.66 12.70 7.27
C VAL A 33 10.25 13.06 7.73
N ALA A 34 10.11 14.03 8.64
CA ALA A 34 8.82 14.50 9.11
C ALA A 34 7.94 14.95 7.94
N GLY A 35 8.49 15.77 7.03
CA GLY A 35 7.79 16.22 5.82
C GLY A 35 7.34 15.06 4.92
N TRP A 36 8.18 14.04 4.75
CA TRP A 36 7.84 12.88 3.95
C TRP A 36 6.72 12.03 4.58
N LEU A 37 6.75 11.85 5.90
CA LEU A 37 5.77 11.04 6.62
C LEU A 37 4.36 11.65 6.62
N HIS A 38 4.17 12.93 6.28
CA HIS A 38 2.84 13.50 6.04
C HIS A 38 2.05 12.76 4.96
N HIS A 39 2.70 12.11 4.02
CA HIS A 39 2.02 11.29 3.02
C HIS A 39 1.32 10.05 3.60
N ALA A 40 1.60 9.68 4.85
CA ALA A 40 0.97 8.57 5.55
C ALA A 40 -0.14 9.00 6.53
N GLU A 41 -0.50 10.29 6.59
CA GLU A 41 -1.53 10.79 7.51
C GLU A 41 -2.90 10.12 7.30
N ALA A 42 -3.29 9.87 6.05
CA ALA A 42 -4.53 9.15 5.76
C ALA A 42 -4.50 7.72 6.34
N ALA A 43 -3.38 7.02 6.21
CA ALA A 43 -3.20 5.69 6.79
C ALA A 43 -3.27 5.72 8.32
N ARG A 44 -2.64 6.73 8.95
CA ARG A 44 -2.68 6.93 10.40
C ARG A 44 -4.11 7.17 10.89
N ALA A 45 -4.85 8.04 10.23
CA ALA A 45 -6.24 8.35 10.57
C ALA A 45 -7.13 7.10 10.46
N MET A 46 -6.99 6.31 9.38
CA MET A 46 -7.71 5.05 9.22
C MET A 46 -7.37 4.05 10.32
N ASN A 47 -6.09 3.91 10.64
CA ASN A 47 -5.63 2.97 11.66
C ASN A 47 -6.12 3.32 13.06
N SER A 48 -6.13 4.61 13.41
CA SER A 48 -6.59 5.09 14.72
C SER A 48 -8.10 4.97 14.95
N ALA A 49 -8.88 4.74 13.88
CA ALA A 49 -10.30 4.51 13.98
C ALA A 49 -10.67 3.07 14.44
N HIS A 50 -9.67 2.20 14.56
CA HIS A 50 -9.86 0.79 14.95
C HIS A 50 -9.13 0.48 16.24
N GLU A 51 -9.72 -0.42 17.02
CA GLU A 51 -9.04 -1.03 18.18
C GLU A 51 -8.15 -2.18 17.70
N HIS A 52 -6.99 -2.33 18.34
CA HIS A 52 -6.00 -3.35 18.02
C HIS A 52 -5.65 -4.17 19.25
N ALA A 53 -5.47 -5.48 19.08
CA ALA A 53 -5.18 -6.40 20.18
C ALA A 53 -3.81 -6.18 20.84
N SER A 54 -2.88 -5.56 20.12
CA SER A 54 -1.51 -5.27 20.59
C SER A 54 -0.87 -4.16 19.74
N GLU A 55 0.25 -3.62 20.24
CA GLU A 55 1.07 -2.66 19.48
C GLU A 55 1.61 -3.28 18.18
N ALA A 56 1.99 -4.55 18.19
CA ALA A 56 2.43 -5.26 16.98
C ALA A 56 1.30 -5.37 15.95
N ALA A 57 0.10 -5.72 16.37
CA ALA A 57 -1.09 -5.76 15.51
C ALA A 57 -1.44 -4.37 14.97
N ARG A 58 -1.28 -3.33 15.80
CA ARG A 58 -1.50 -1.93 15.39
C ARG A 58 -0.50 -1.50 14.31
N LEU A 59 0.77 -1.86 14.47
CA LEU A 59 1.81 -1.54 13.49
C LEU A 59 1.58 -2.29 12.17
N ASP A 60 1.27 -3.59 12.21
CA ASP A 60 0.95 -4.38 11.01
C ASP A 60 -0.25 -3.79 10.26
N ALA A 61 -1.32 -3.44 10.97
CA ALA A 61 -2.48 -2.79 10.38
C ALA A 61 -2.12 -1.42 9.76
N LEU A 62 -1.26 -0.62 10.39
CA LEU A 62 -0.82 0.67 9.86
C LEU A 62 -0.02 0.50 8.57
N VAL A 63 0.86 -0.50 8.48
CA VAL A 63 1.59 -0.82 7.24
C VAL A 63 0.61 -1.14 6.12
N ARG A 64 -0.42 -1.96 6.37
CA ARG A 64 -1.45 -2.32 5.39
C ARG A 64 -2.28 -1.10 4.97
N HIS A 65 -2.71 -0.27 5.90
CA HIS A 65 -3.42 0.98 5.61
C HIS A 65 -2.56 1.93 4.78
N ASN A 66 -1.25 2.00 5.06
CA ASN A 66 -0.34 2.83 4.27
C ASN A 66 -0.22 2.33 2.83
N VAL A 67 -0.10 1.03 2.59
CA VAL A 67 -0.12 0.47 1.22
C VAL A 67 -1.38 0.89 0.48
N ILE A 68 -2.56 0.80 1.11
CA ILE A 68 -3.84 1.21 0.52
C ILE A 68 -3.85 2.72 0.22
N ALA A 69 -3.38 3.55 1.17
CA ALA A 69 -3.34 4.99 0.99
C ALA A 69 -2.40 5.40 -0.15
N GLN A 70 -1.23 4.78 -0.26
CA GLN A 70 -0.28 5.08 -1.34
C GLN A 70 -0.79 4.61 -2.71
N LEU A 71 -1.54 3.52 -2.80
CA LEU A 71 -2.23 3.12 -4.02
C LEU A 71 -3.27 4.16 -4.44
N ALA A 72 -4.00 4.75 -3.48
CA ALA A 72 -4.92 5.84 -3.75
C ALA A 72 -4.18 7.10 -4.24
N ASN A 73 -3.06 7.47 -3.59
CA ASN A 73 -2.22 8.58 -3.99
C ASN A 73 -1.68 8.41 -5.42
N LEU A 74 -1.21 7.22 -5.79
CA LEU A 74 -0.73 6.92 -7.15
C LEU A 74 -1.79 7.22 -8.21
N ARG A 75 -3.05 6.92 -7.94
CA ARG A 75 -4.16 7.15 -8.88
C ARG A 75 -4.42 8.63 -9.15
N THR A 76 -3.97 9.54 -8.27
CA THR A 76 -4.11 10.98 -8.48
C THR A 76 -3.11 11.53 -9.50
N HIS A 77 -2.05 10.79 -9.83
CA HIS A 77 -1.09 11.20 -10.84
C HIS A 77 -1.68 11.06 -12.25
N PRO A 78 -1.72 12.13 -13.06
CA PRO A 78 -2.38 12.10 -14.36
C PRO A 78 -1.88 11.01 -15.31
N CYS A 79 -0.57 10.71 -15.28
CA CYS A 79 0.01 9.66 -16.13
C CYS A 79 -0.43 8.25 -15.69
N VAL A 80 -0.59 8.03 -14.38
CA VAL A 80 -1.07 6.77 -13.82
C VAL A 80 -2.57 6.60 -14.10
N ALA A 81 -3.37 7.61 -13.79
CA ALA A 81 -4.81 7.61 -14.05
C ALA A 81 -5.11 7.28 -15.53
N ARG A 82 -4.43 7.97 -16.44
CA ARG A 82 -4.57 7.74 -17.89
C ARG A 82 -4.18 6.31 -18.30
N ALA A 83 -3.09 5.77 -17.74
CA ALA A 83 -2.64 4.43 -18.09
C ALA A 83 -3.58 3.34 -17.55
N LEU A 84 -4.18 3.55 -16.37
CA LEU A 84 -5.21 2.70 -15.80
C LEU A 84 -6.48 2.69 -16.65
N GLU A 85 -6.98 3.88 -17.03
CA GLU A 85 -8.15 4.03 -17.88
C GLU A 85 -7.99 3.35 -19.25
N GLN A 86 -6.77 3.37 -19.79
CA GLN A 86 -6.41 2.71 -21.03
C GLN A 86 -6.14 1.19 -20.88
N GLY A 87 -6.30 0.62 -19.71
CA GLY A 87 -6.02 -0.80 -19.45
C GLY A 87 -4.55 -1.22 -19.66
N ARG A 88 -3.62 -0.24 -19.68
CA ARG A 88 -2.18 -0.46 -19.91
C ARG A 88 -1.35 -0.59 -18.64
N LEU A 89 -1.96 -0.40 -17.49
CA LEU A 89 -1.29 -0.43 -16.19
C LEU A 89 -2.14 -1.17 -15.18
N ASN A 90 -1.49 -2.02 -14.40
CA ASN A 90 -2.06 -2.66 -13.23
C ASN A 90 -1.38 -2.15 -11.94
N LEU A 91 -2.16 -1.95 -10.87
CA LEU A 91 -1.64 -1.61 -9.56
C LEU A 91 -1.76 -2.78 -8.61
N HIS A 92 -0.71 -3.03 -7.85
CA HIS A 92 -0.67 -4.07 -6.83
C HIS A 92 -0.21 -3.48 -5.51
N GLY A 93 -0.79 -3.95 -4.40
CA GLY A 93 -0.38 -3.63 -3.05
C GLY A 93 0.13 -4.89 -2.35
N TRP A 94 1.37 -4.85 -1.86
CA TRP A 94 1.99 -5.98 -1.16
C TRP A 94 2.46 -5.56 0.22
N VAL A 95 2.50 -6.54 1.12
CA VAL A 95 3.20 -6.43 2.40
C VAL A 95 4.15 -7.61 2.51
N TYR A 96 5.43 -7.31 2.63
CA TYR A 96 6.50 -8.28 2.78
C TYR A 96 6.81 -8.49 4.26
N ASP A 97 6.72 -9.71 4.71
CA ASP A 97 7.14 -10.11 6.04
C ASP A 97 8.63 -10.44 6.03
N ILE A 98 9.41 -9.62 6.74
CA ILE A 98 10.89 -9.71 6.72
C ILE A 98 11.38 -10.99 7.36
N GLU A 99 10.69 -11.48 8.41
CA GLU A 99 11.12 -12.66 9.14
C GLU A 99 10.87 -13.96 8.37
N SER A 100 9.68 -14.11 7.80
CA SER A 100 9.26 -15.33 7.11
C SER A 100 9.50 -15.31 5.60
N GLY A 101 9.70 -14.12 5.01
CA GLY A 101 9.75 -13.93 3.57
C GLY A 101 8.39 -14.03 2.87
N ARG A 102 7.30 -14.10 3.63
CA ARG A 102 5.95 -14.18 3.09
C ARG A 102 5.54 -12.84 2.48
N ILE A 103 4.76 -12.90 1.41
CA ILE A 103 4.10 -11.75 0.81
C ILE A 103 2.59 -11.91 0.98
N ASP A 104 1.96 -10.92 1.61
CA ASP A 104 0.52 -10.74 1.56
C ASP A 104 0.19 -9.70 0.49
N ALA A 105 -0.69 -10.05 -0.43
CA ALA A 105 -1.11 -9.18 -1.53
C ALA A 105 -2.56 -8.71 -1.33
N LEU A 106 -2.80 -7.44 -1.62
CA LEU A 106 -4.14 -6.86 -1.59
C LEU A 106 -4.92 -7.35 -2.83
N ASP A 107 -5.93 -8.17 -2.61
CA ASP A 107 -6.80 -8.62 -3.69
C ASP A 107 -7.80 -7.51 -4.09
N GLY A 108 -7.80 -7.18 -5.37
CA GLY A 108 -8.65 -6.13 -5.94
C GLY A 108 -10.15 -6.45 -5.86
N ALA A 109 -10.53 -7.72 -5.83
CA ALA A 109 -11.92 -8.14 -5.76
C ALA A 109 -12.46 -8.11 -4.32
N SER A 110 -11.79 -8.79 -3.40
CA SER A 110 -12.21 -8.87 -1.99
C SER A 110 -11.82 -7.64 -1.16
N ARG A 111 -10.86 -6.86 -1.62
CA ARG A 111 -10.25 -5.72 -0.91
C ARG A 111 -9.56 -6.14 0.41
N ARG A 112 -9.10 -7.38 0.48
CA ARG A 112 -8.41 -7.95 1.63
C ARG A 112 -7.00 -8.37 1.26
N PHE A 113 -6.09 -8.32 2.22
CA PHE A 113 -4.78 -8.91 2.08
C PHE A 113 -4.86 -10.43 2.25
N VAL A 114 -4.31 -11.15 1.29
CA VAL A 114 -4.24 -12.62 1.26
C VAL A 114 -2.82 -13.07 0.96
N SER A 115 -2.44 -14.24 1.42
CA SER A 115 -1.11 -14.82 1.13
C SER A 115 -0.96 -15.03 -0.39
N LEU A 116 0.04 -14.41 -0.99
CA LEU A 116 0.30 -14.54 -2.43
C LEU A 116 0.67 -15.99 -2.82
N ALA A 117 1.29 -16.72 -1.91
CA ALA A 117 1.66 -18.13 -2.15
C ALA A 117 0.44 -19.05 -2.20
N GLU A 118 -0.61 -18.75 -1.40
CA GLU A 118 -1.84 -19.51 -1.35
C GLU A 118 -2.87 -19.05 -2.39
N HIS A 119 -2.79 -17.80 -2.82
CA HIS A 119 -3.69 -17.16 -3.76
C HIS A 119 -2.92 -16.46 -4.89
N PRO A 120 -2.25 -17.24 -5.78
CA PRO A 120 -1.47 -16.66 -6.88
C PRO A 120 -2.34 -15.94 -7.92
N GLU A 121 -3.67 -16.16 -7.88
CA GLU A 121 -4.67 -15.53 -8.75
C GLU A 121 -5.13 -14.13 -8.27
N VAL A 122 -4.46 -13.55 -7.26
CA VAL A 122 -4.79 -12.22 -6.72
C VAL A 122 -4.95 -11.18 -7.82
N ARG A 123 -6.07 -10.49 -7.80
CA ARG A 123 -6.40 -9.47 -8.81
C ARG A 123 -5.72 -8.13 -8.49
N ALA A 124 -5.33 -7.43 -9.55
CA ALA A 124 -4.86 -6.06 -9.43
C ALA A 124 -5.92 -5.16 -8.76
N VAL A 125 -5.46 -4.16 -8.01
CA VAL A 125 -6.33 -3.21 -7.29
C VAL A 125 -6.85 -2.12 -8.22
N GLY A 126 -6.22 -1.93 -9.36
CA GLY A 126 -6.62 -0.96 -10.38
C GLY A 126 -6.15 -1.42 -11.76
N GLY A 127 -6.95 -1.14 -12.76
CA GLY A 127 -6.87 -1.71 -14.07
C GLY A 127 -7.77 -2.93 -14.15
N GLU A 128 -8.92 -2.82 -14.81
CA GLU A 128 -9.67 -4.02 -15.16
C GLU A 128 -8.90 -4.79 -16.23
N PRO A 129 -8.89 -6.14 -16.21
CA PRO A 129 -8.32 -6.90 -17.32
C PRO A 129 -9.12 -6.58 -18.58
N GLY A 130 -8.45 -5.92 -19.51
CA GLY A 130 -8.86 -5.58 -20.84
C GLY A 130 -10.28 -5.92 -21.29
N GLN A 131 -11.15 -4.94 -21.35
CA GLN A 131 -11.97 -4.82 -22.54
C GLN A 131 -11.05 -4.30 -23.65
N ALA A 132 -10.63 -5.20 -24.52
CA ALA A 132 -10.03 -4.81 -25.77
C ALA A 132 -11.03 -3.87 -26.47
N VAL A 133 -10.66 -2.61 -26.59
CA VAL A 133 -11.39 -1.67 -27.45
C VAL A 133 -11.18 -2.19 -28.86
N ALA A 134 -12.25 -2.72 -29.44
CA ALA A 134 -12.32 -3.06 -30.84
C ALA A 134 -12.22 -1.79 -31.70
#